data_a3f960d4c90ce5ecb8a0747f13f9f5dc
#
_entry.id   a3f960d4c90ce5ecb8a0747f13f9f5dc
#
_cell.length_a   1.000
_cell.length_b   1.000
_cell.length_c   1.000
_cell.angle_alpha   90.00
_cell.angle_beta   90.00
_cell.angle_gamma   90.00
#
_symmetry.space_group_name_H-M   'P 1'
#
loop_
_entity.id
_entity.type
_entity.pdbx_description
1 polymer ?
#
loop_
_entity_poly.entity_id
_entity_poly.type
_entity_poly.pdbx_seq_one_letter_code
_entity_poly.pdbx_strand_id
1 'polypeptide(L)'
;MWLFRHFGGLTGAVLPPVRRLAQEVIWEIAREGLPLSDEEKHRTAFFRIQRRAIDTQIPWAPHVINLAIELAVADLKRHRKRLQQTATPRPQRD
;
A
#
# COMPACT_ATOMS: atom_id res chain seq x y z
N MET A 1 -3.60 26.74 11.21
CA MET A 1 -3.11 25.71 12.07
C MET A 1 -4.18 24.83 12.59
N TRP A 2 -5.25 25.42 13.07
CA TRP A 2 -6.34 24.63 13.59
C TRP A 2 -6.88 23.66 12.55
N LEU A 3 -7.13 24.13 11.33
CA LEU A 3 -7.62 23.29 10.26
C LEU A 3 -6.65 22.19 9.92
N PHE A 4 -5.40 22.53 9.89
CA PHE A 4 -4.37 21.59 9.56
C PHE A 4 -4.30 20.47 10.60
N ARG A 5 -4.41 20.84 11.85
CA ARG A 5 -4.39 19.88 12.92
C ARG A 5 -5.59 18.95 12.84
N HIS A 6 -6.73 19.51 12.47
CA HIS A 6 -7.94 18.74 12.33
C HIS A 6 -7.79 17.70 11.22
N PHE A 7 -7.22 18.12 10.09
CA PHE A 7 -6.97 17.20 9.00
C PHE A 7 -6.00 16.11 9.42
N GLY A 8 -4.97 16.44 10.13
CA GLY A 8 -4.03 15.46 10.61
C GLY A 8 -4.70 14.41 11.48
N GLY A 9 -5.64 14.85 12.30
CA GLY A 9 -6.37 13.92 13.15
C GLY A 9 -7.22 12.96 12.36
N LEU A 10 -7.92 13.47 11.32
CA LEU A 10 -8.72 12.61 10.48
C LEU A 10 -7.86 11.58 9.76
N THR A 11 -6.74 12.04 9.18
CA THR A 11 -5.84 11.13 8.50
C THR A 11 -5.31 10.09 9.46
N GLY A 12 -4.99 10.49 10.68
CA GLY A 12 -4.49 9.56 11.67
C GLY A 12 -5.51 8.51 12.06
N ALA A 13 -6.80 8.87 12.05
CA ALA A 13 -7.84 7.92 12.42
C ALA A 13 -8.19 6.97 11.27
N VAL A 14 -8.15 7.47 10.03
CA VAL A 14 -8.59 6.69 8.87
C VAL A 14 -7.47 5.88 8.25
N LEU A 15 -6.24 6.41 8.30
CA LEU A 15 -5.13 5.80 7.61
C LEU A 15 -4.82 4.35 8.02
N PRO A 16 -4.75 4.02 9.30
CA PRO A 16 -4.36 2.65 9.67
C PRO A 16 -5.23 1.56 9.05
N PRO A 17 -6.57 1.63 9.11
CA PRO A 17 -7.36 0.57 8.49
C PRO A 17 -7.26 0.56 6.98
N VAL A 18 -7.18 1.75 6.35
CA VAL A 18 -7.02 1.81 4.90
C VAL A 18 -5.64 1.30 4.50
N ARG A 19 -4.63 1.59 5.31
CA ARG A 19 -3.29 1.10 5.02
C ARG A 19 -3.23 -0.42 5.05
N ARG A 20 -3.96 -1.04 5.96
CA ARG A 20 -4.00 -2.50 6.01
C ARG A 20 -4.64 -3.07 4.75
N LEU A 21 -5.74 -2.47 4.30
CA LEU A 21 -6.36 -2.89 3.06
C LEU A 21 -5.42 -2.72 1.89
N ALA A 22 -4.68 -1.61 1.87
CA ALA A 22 -3.74 -1.35 0.79
C ALA A 22 -2.63 -2.39 0.76
N GLN A 23 -2.13 -2.78 1.92
CA GLN A 23 -1.11 -3.82 1.97
C GLN A 23 -1.62 -5.12 1.38
N GLU A 24 -2.83 -5.52 1.74
CA GLU A 24 -3.42 -6.73 1.20
C GLU A 24 -3.56 -6.66 -0.31
N VAL A 25 -4.08 -5.55 -0.80
CA VAL A 25 -4.34 -5.39 -2.23
C VAL A 25 -3.04 -5.33 -3.02
N ILE A 26 -2.08 -4.58 -2.55
CA ILE A 26 -0.81 -4.44 -3.26
C ILE A 26 -0.09 -5.80 -3.33
N TRP A 27 -0.12 -6.57 -2.26
CA TRP A 27 0.49 -7.89 -2.28
C TRP A 27 -0.27 -8.85 -3.19
N GLU A 28 -1.61 -8.73 -3.27
CA GLU A 28 -2.39 -9.51 -4.22
C GLU A 28 -1.97 -9.21 -5.65
N ILE A 29 -1.89 -7.93 -5.98
CA ILE A 29 -1.53 -7.53 -7.34
C ILE A 29 -0.13 -8.03 -7.68
N ALA A 30 0.78 -7.95 -6.72
CA ALA A 30 2.13 -8.44 -6.94
C ALA A 30 2.16 -9.94 -7.21
N ARG A 31 1.33 -10.69 -6.49
CA ARG A 31 1.28 -12.13 -6.68
C ARG A 31 0.61 -12.54 -7.98
N GLU A 32 -0.35 -11.73 -8.45
CA GLU A 32 -1.04 -12.03 -9.70
C GLU A 32 -0.08 -11.97 -10.89
N GLY A 33 0.92 -11.11 -10.81
CA GLY A 33 1.92 -11.06 -11.87
C GLY A 33 1.39 -10.62 -13.20
N LEU A 34 0.29 -9.86 -13.23
CA LEU A 34 -0.28 -9.39 -14.48
C LEU A 34 0.63 -8.34 -15.11
N PRO A 35 0.69 -8.31 -16.45
CA PRO A 35 1.55 -7.35 -17.14
C PRO A 35 0.93 -5.97 -17.18
N LEU A 36 0.81 -5.35 -16.04
CA LEU A 36 0.24 -4.01 -15.91
C LEU A 36 1.34 -2.97 -15.74
N SER A 37 1.13 -1.78 -16.30
CA SER A 37 2.03 -0.67 -16.04
C SER A 37 1.86 -0.23 -14.60
N ASP A 38 2.78 0.58 -14.12
CA ASP A 38 2.69 1.10 -12.75
C ASP A 38 1.40 1.90 -12.56
N GLU A 39 1.04 2.66 -13.58
CA GLU A 39 -0.18 3.46 -13.51
C GLU A 39 -1.41 2.57 -13.43
N GLU A 40 -1.43 1.51 -14.22
CA GLU A 40 -2.54 0.56 -14.19
C GLU A 40 -2.62 -0.17 -12.86
N LYS A 41 -1.47 -0.53 -12.31
CA LYS A 41 -1.45 -1.17 -11.00
C LYS A 41 -2.01 -0.25 -9.93
N HIS A 42 -1.63 1.03 -10.00
CA HIS A 42 -2.14 2.00 -9.02
C HIS A 42 -3.65 2.13 -9.13
N ARG A 43 -4.16 2.23 -10.35
CA ARG A 43 -5.60 2.37 -10.57
C ARG A 43 -6.35 1.14 -10.08
N THR A 44 -5.82 -0.04 -10.41
CA THR A 44 -6.43 -1.29 -9.96
C THR A 44 -6.44 -1.36 -8.44
N ALA A 45 -5.34 -0.99 -7.81
CA ALA A 45 -5.25 -1.00 -6.36
C ALA A 45 -6.27 -0.03 -5.75
N PHE A 46 -6.38 1.15 -6.33
CA PHE A 46 -7.31 2.16 -5.81
C PHE A 46 -8.74 1.60 -5.78
N PHE A 47 -9.18 1.03 -6.88
CA PHE A 47 -10.54 0.52 -6.96
C PHE A 47 -10.77 -0.66 -6.03
N ARG A 48 -9.80 -1.55 -5.91
CA ARG A 48 -9.95 -2.69 -5.00
C ARG A 48 -10.01 -2.25 -3.54
N ILE A 49 -9.18 -1.29 -3.17
CA ILE A 49 -9.19 -0.77 -1.80
C ILE A 49 -10.51 -0.07 -1.52
N GLN A 50 -10.95 0.78 -2.46
CA GLN A 50 -12.20 1.50 -2.30
C GLN A 50 -13.35 0.52 -2.12
N ARG A 51 -13.41 -0.51 -2.95
CA ARG A 51 -14.47 -1.48 -2.88
C ARG A 51 -14.47 -2.22 -1.54
N ARG A 52 -13.30 -2.62 -1.10
CA ARG A 52 -13.21 -3.32 0.18
C ARG A 52 -13.56 -2.41 1.35
N ALA A 53 -13.18 -1.15 1.28
CA ALA A 53 -13.52 -0.21 2.33
C ALA A 53 -15.04 -0.03 2.41
N ILE A 54 -15.69 0.06 1.25
CA ILE A 54 -17.14 0.18 1.22
C ILE A 54 -17.78 -1.09 1.79
N ASP A 55 -17.33 -2.25 1.35
CA ASP A 55 -17.91 -3.52 1.77
C ASP A 55 -17.74 -3.76 3.27
N THR A 56 -16.65 -3.31 3.84
CA THR A 56 -16.39 -3.52 5.26
C THR A 56 -16.71 -2.29 6.10
N GLN A 57 -17.30 -1.28 5.47
CA GLN A 57 -17.72 -0.07 6.17
C GLN A 57 -16.57 0.67 6.86
N ILE A 58 -15.41 0.63 6.23
CA ILE A 58 -14.25 1.37 6.72
C ILE A 58 -14.27 2.76 6.08
N PRO A 59 -14.16 3.82 6.89
CA PRO A 59 -14.10 5.17 6.31
C PRO A 59 -12.88 5.33 5.41
N TRP A 60 -13.07 6.01 4.30
CA TRP A 60 -11.99 6.22 3.36
C TRP A 60 -12.13 7.57 2.67
N ALA A 61 -11.03 8.02 2.09
CA ALA A 61 -11.02 9.23 1.28
C ALA A 61 -9.98 9.00 0.18
N PRO A 62 -10.16 9.61 -1.01
CA PRO A 62 -9.24 9.33 -2.11
C PRO A 62 -7.78 9.60 -1.77
N HIS A 63 -7.48 10.71 -1.11
CA HIS A 63 -6.09 11.02 -0.78
C HIS A 63 -5.52 10.06 0.24
N VAL A 64 -6.34 9.51 1.11
CA VAL A 64 -5.88 8.54 2.09
C VAL A 64 -5.58 7.22 1.40
N ILE A 65 -6.42 6.81 0.45
CA ILE A 65 -6.15 5.61 -0.33
C ILE A 65 -4.85 5.76 -1.11
N ASN A 66 -4.64 6.91 -1.75
CA ASN A 66 -3.42 7.13 -2.51
C ASN A 66 -2.18 7.07 -1.63
N LEU A 67 -2.25 7.69 -0.46
CA LEU A 67 -1.14 7.65 0.48
C LEU A 67 -0.88 6.21 0.94
N ALA A 68 -1.94 5.48 1.24
CA ALA A 68 -1.81 4.10 1.70
C ALA A 68 -1.18 3.22 0.62
N ILE A 69 -1.53 3.44 -0.65
CA ILE A 69 -0.94 2.71 -1.75
C ILE A 69 0.57 2.98 -1.81
N GLU A 70 0.96 4.24 -1.71
CA GLU A 70 2.37 4.59 -1.77
C GLU A 70 3.15 3.94 -0.64
N LEU A 71 2.58 3.94 0.55
CA LEU A 71 3.22 3.31 1.70
C LEU A 71 3.32 1.80 1.52
N ALA A 72 2.28 1.18 0.99
CA ALA A 72 2.28 -0.26 0.78
C ALA A 72 3.28 -0.67 -0.30
N VAL A 73 3.39 0.12 -1.37
CA VAL A 73 4.36 -0.16 -2.42
C VAL A 73 5.78 -0.02 -1.88
N ALA A 74 6.03 1.00 -1.07
CA ALA A 74 7.34 1.18 -0.45
C ALA A 74 7.68 0.00 0.46
N ASP A 75 6.69 -0.48 1.22
CA ASP A 75 6.90 -1.62 2.10
C ASP A 75 7.22 -2.88 1.29
N LEU A 76 6.50 -3.08 0.18
CA LEU A 76 6.74 -4.24 -0.67
C LEU A 76 8.15 -4.20 -1.27
N LYS A 77 8.58 -3.03 -1.73
CA LYS A 77 9.91 -2.89 -2.29
C LYS A 77 10.99 -3.17 -1.25
N ARG A 78 10.79 -2.69 -0.03
CA ARG A 78 11.73 -2.96 1.05
C ARG A 78 11.77 -4.45 1.38
N HIS A 79 10.63 -5.09 1.37
CA HIS A 79 10.55 -6.52 1.65
C HIS A 79 11.27 -7.31 0.58
N ARG A 80 11.05 -6.99 -0.69
CA ARG A 80 11.74 -7.67 -1.79
C ARG A 80 13.25 -7.49 -1.70
N LYS A 81 13.68 -6.29 -1.38
CA LYS A 81 15.09 -6.02 -1.26
C LYS A 81 15.70 -6.85 -0.13
N ARG A 82 14.97 -6.95 0.97
CA ARG A 82 15.43 -7.72 2.11
C ARG A 82 15.53 -9.20 1.77
N LEU A 83 14.55 -9.71 1.03
CA LEU A 83 14.58 -11.10 0.61
C LEU A 83 15.75 -11.37 -0.32
N GLN A 84 16.02 -10.45 -1.23
CA GLN A 84 17.14 -10.62 -2.13
C GLN A 84 18.46 -10.65 -1.38
N GLN A 85 18.61 -9.81 -0.39
CA GLN A 85 19.82 -9.80 0.42
C GLN A 85 19.98 -11.08 1.21
N THR A 86 18.88 -11.64 1.66
CA THR A 86 18.93 -12.86 2.43
C THR A 86 19.11 -14.07 1.55
N ALA A 87 18.40 -14.10 0.44
CA ALA A 87 18.42 -15.25 -0.44
C ALA A 87 19.70 -15.34 -1.25
N THR A 88 20.39 -14.26 -1.44
CA THR A 88 21.61 -14.27 -2.22
C THR A 88 22.79 -14.43 -1.29
N PRO A 89 23.36 -15.59 -1.27
CA PRO A 89 24.47 -15.82 -0.36
C PRO A 89 25.62 -14.96 -0.78
N ARG A 90 26.43 -14.62 0.16
CA ARG A 90 27.48 -13.85 -0.12
C ARG A 90 28.47 -14.59 -0.65
N PRO A 91 28.63 -14.60 -1.82
CA PRO A 91 29.60 -15.42 -2.42
C PRO A 91 30.95 -15.01 -2.01
N GLN A 92 31.03 -13.91 -1.70
CA GLN A 92 32.27 -13.54 -1.40
C GLN A 92 32.80 -14.14 -0.24
N ARG A 93 32.26 -14.75 0.34
CA ARG A 93 32.72 -15.29 1.38
C ARG A 93 33.70 -16.13 1.10
N ASP A 94 33.95 -16.38 0.48
CA ASP A 94 34.87 -17.22 0.19
C ASP A 94 35.76 -16.99 -0.07
#